data_fc8d6075602de2c1e58303b28210ead4
#
_entry.id   fc8d6075602de2c1e58303b28210ead4
#
_cell.length_a   1.000
_cell.length_b   1.000
_cell.length_c   1.000
_cell.angle_alpha   90.00
_cell.angle_beta   90.00
_cell.angle_gamma   90.00
#
_symmetry.space_group_name_H-M   'P 1'
#
loop_
_entity.id
_entity.type
_entity.pdbx_description
1 polymer ?
#
loop_
_entity_poly.entity_id
_entity_poly.type
_entity_poly.pdbx_seq_one_letter_code
_entity_poly.pdbx_strand_id
1 'polypeptide(L)'
;MDNAYVLALNADAYPASMNLPPLAQEGENLRPLQLMRRLGGVLLEHPLHDLVFQVTVGFVRSLRSGMNNAPGVVERYEEETGCSPRYITAGYSQGPIIATSAERYLASQDKLAGAIYLGNPLRRPGGMAGPIPRILVPHSAALPADRRIDYCLAGDFVCDLNLRNAKDALATKAAHHASYFRDSKGDAAVEQDNARVADTVAGWLNSPAG
;
A
#
# COMPACT_ATOMS: atom_id res chain seq x y z
N MET A 1 -1.47 19.96 16.51
CA MET A 1 -1.68 18.51 16.23
C MET A 1 -1.30 17.65 17.44
N ASP A 2 -1.63 18.07 18.63
CA ASP A 2 -1.08 17.43 19.84
C ASP A 2 -1.79 16.12 20.28
N ASN A 3 -2.76 15.64 19.50
CA ASN A 3 -3.59 14.47 19.85
C ASN A 3 -3.76 13.43 18.73
N ALA A 4 -2.88 13.39 17.74
CA ALA A 4 -2.90 12.36 16.70
C ALA A 4 -1.71 11.41 16.86
N TYR A 5 -2.00 10.11 16.94
CA TYR A 5 -1.00 9.05 17.08
C TYR A 5 -1.04 8.14 15.86
N VAL A 6 0.12 7.61 15.46
CA VAL A 6 0.23 6.62 14.39
C VAL A 6 0.26 5.23 15.00
N LEU A 7 -0.78 4.44 14.72
CA LEU A 7 -0.83 3.02 15.06
C LEU A 7 -0.41 2.21 13.82
N ALA A 8 0.78 1.63 13.85
CA ALA A 8 1.32 0.88 12.73
C ALA A 8 1.15 -0.63 12.89
N LEU A 9 0.89 -1.32 11.78
CA LEU A 9 1.03 -2.77 11.72
C LEU A 9 2.52 -3.12 11.72
N ASN A 10 2.98 -3.82 12.76
CA ASN A 10 4.35 -4.30 12.86
C ASN A 10 4.57 -5.56 11.98
N ALA A 11 5.81 -6.04 11.90
CA ALA A 11 6.16 -7.21 11.09
C ALA A 11 5.48 -8.52 11.56
N ASP A 12 5.11 -8.63 12.84
CA ASP A 12 4.41 -9.80 13.38
C ASP A 12 2.95 -9.83 12.92
N ALA A 13 2.31 -8.66 12.90
CA ALA A 13 0.94 -8.52 12.40
C ALA A 13 0.87 -8.61 10.86
N TYR A 14 1.87 -8.03 10.20
CA TYR A 14 1.95 -7.98 8.75
C TYR A 14 3.41 -8.04 8.27
N PRO A 15 3.92 -9.21 7.87
CA PRO A 15 5.33 -9.38 7.48
C PRO A 15 5.70 -8.69 6.16
N ALA A 16 4.76 -8.17 5.39
CA ALA A 16 4.97 -7.49 4.10
C ALA A 16 5.84 -8.29 3.11
N SER A 17 5.88 -9.61 3.26
CA SER A 17 6.78 -10.49 2.53
C SER A 17 6.26 -10.78 1.12
N MET A 18 7.13 -10.65 0.14
CA MET A 18 6.86 -11.10 -1.23
C MET A 18 7.64 -12.38 -1.58
N ASN A 19 8.45 -12.90 -0.65
CA ASN A 19 9.31 -14.09 -0.84
C ASN A 19 10.08 -14.09 -2.17
N LEU A 20 10.52 -12.89 -2.61
CA LEU A 20 11.37 -12.79 -3.78
C LEU A 20 12.76 -13.34 -3.43
N PRO A 21 13.34 -14.21 -4.27
CA PRO A 21 14.73 -14.59 -4.08
C PRO A 21 15.60 -13.35 -4.17
N PRO A 22 16.64 -13.22 -3.32
CA PRO A 22 17.48 -12.04 -3.28
C PRO A 22 18.29 -11.92 -4.58
N LEU A 23 17.79 -11.10 -5.52
CA LEU A 23 18.52 -10.79 -6.76
C LEU A 23 19.69 -9.83 -6.51
N ALA A 24 19.63 -9.06 -5.44
CA ALA A 24 20.71 -8.19 -4.97
C ALA A 24 20.71 -8.12 -3.44
N GLN A 25 21.88 -7.96 -2.85
CA GLN A 25 22.00 -7.64 -1.43
C GLN A 25 21.66 -6.16 -1.21
N GLU A 26 21.22 -5.81 0.00
CA GLU A 26 20.92 -4.44 0.37
C GLU A 26 22.16 -3.54 0.16
N GLY A 27 22.00 -2.49 -0.65
CA GLY A 27 23.10 -1.58 -1.01
C GLY A 27 23.95 -2.01 -2.22
N GLU A 28 23.72 -3.17 -2.83
CA GLU A 28 24.46 -3.65 -3.98
C GLU A 28 23.96 -3.02 -5.30
N ASN A 29 24.82 -2.26 -5.96
CA ASN A 29 24.54 -1.72 -7.30
C ASN A 29 24.97 -2.70 -8.39
N LEU A 30 24.08 -3.58 -8.80
CA LEU A 30 24.32 -4.52 -9.89
C LEU A 30 24.30 -3.84 -11.26
N ARG A 31 25.33 -4.09 -12.07
CA ARG A 31 25.29 -3.74 -13.49
C ARG A 31 24.26 -4.61 -14.23
N PRO A 32 23.65 -4.13 -15.31
CA PRO A 32 22.60 -4.89 -16.04
C PRO A 32 23.02 -6.33 -16.41
N LEU A 33 24.27 -6.52 -16.81
CA LEU A 33 24.81 -7.84 -17.15
C LEU A 33 24.90 -8.78 -15.92
N GLN A 34 25.27 -8.25 -14.77
CA GLN A 34 25.34 -9.02 -13.51
C GLN A 34 23.95 -9.40 -13.03
N LEU A 35 22.98 -8.48 -13.17
CA LEU A 35 21.58 -8.75 -12.86
C LEU A 35 21.02 -9.86 -13.76
N MET A 36 21.27 -9.79 -15.07
CA MET A 36 20.85 -10.82 -16.03
C MET A 36 21.49 -12.18 -15.72
N ARG A 37 22.75 -12.21 -15.32
CA ARG A 37 23.46 -13.45 -14.96
C ARG A 37 22.92 -14.07 -13.68
N ARG A 38 22.60 -13.26 -12.66
CA ARG A 38 21.95 -13.75 -11.42
C ARG A 38 20.52 -14.22 -11.68
N LEU A 39 19.77 -13.46 -12.46
CA LEU A 39 18.41 -13.87 -12.86
C LEU A 39 18.45 -15.21 -13.62
N GLY A 40 19.41 -15.37 -14.54
CA GLY A 40 19.64 -16.64 -15.25
C GLY A 40 19.98 -17.78 -14.30
N GLY A 41 20.84 -17.55 -13.28
CA GLY A 41 21.17 -18.54 -12.25
C GLY A 41 19.93 -18.96 -11.44
N VAL A 42 19.13 -18.01 -10.95
CA VAL A 42 17.89 -18.26 -10.21
C VAL A 42 16.89 -19.05 -11.07
N LEU A 43 16.76 -18.74 -12.36
CA LEU A 43 15.86 -19.43 -13.28
C LEU A 43 16.33 -20.85 -13.63
N LEU A 44 17.65 -21.11 -13.58
CA LEU A 44 18.21 -22.45 -13.76
C LEU A 44 18.04 -23.35 -12.52
N GLU A 45 18.14 -22.76 -11.34
CA GLU A 45 17.97 -23.47 -10.06
C GLU A 45 16.50 -23.65 -9.66
N HIS A 46 15.64 -22.70 -10.03
CA HIS A 46 14.21 -22.70 -9.73
C HIS A 46 13.40 -22.54 -11.00
N PRO A 47 12.62 -23.55 -11.42
CA PRO A 47 11.70 -23.42 -12.53
C PRO A 47 10.79 -22.18 -12.36
N LEU A 48 10.59 -21.42 -13.41
CA LEU A 48 9.84 -20.15 -13.38
C LEU A 48 8.46 -20.29 -12.73
N HIS A 49 7.79 -21.43 -12.93
CA HIS A 49 6.49 -21.70 -12.33
C HIS A 49 6.57 -21.87 -10.81
N ASP A 50 7.63 -22.48 -10.27
CA ASP A 50 7.83 -22.63 -8.82
C ASP A 50 8.12 -21.27 -8.17
N LEU A 51 8.94 -20.44 -8.83
CA LEU A 51 9.22 -19.09 -8.38
C LEU A 51 7.95 -18.25 -8.33
N VAL A 52 7.17 -18.24 -9.41
CA VAL A 52 5.89 -17.53 -9.48
C VAL A 52 4.92 -18.06 -8.41
N PHE A 53 4.85 -19.36 -8.22
CA PHE A 53 4.02 -19.97 -7.21
C PHE A 53 4.43 -19.56 -5.79
N GLN A 54 5.71 -19.65 -5.44
CA GLN A 54 6.22 -19.26 -4.11
C GLN A 54 5.99 -17.79 -3.81
N VAL A 55 6.29 -16.90 -4.78
CA VAL A 55 6.03 -15.46 -4.65
C VAL A 55 4.54 -15.19 -4.45
N THR A 56 3.68 -15.81 -5.26
CA THR A 56 2.23 -15.62 -5.17
C THR A 56 1.68 -16.13 -3.85
N VAL A 57 2.08 -17.33 -3.42
CA VAL A 57 1.63 -17.92 -2.14
C VAL A 57 2.13 -17.08 -0.96
N GLY A 58 3.39 -16.68 -0.97
CA GLY A 58 3.96 -15.79 0.07
C GLY A 58 3.23 -14.46 0.16
N PHE A 59 2.98 -13.84 -0.99
CA PHE A 59 2.23 -12.59 -1.09
C PHE A 59 0.79 -12.72 -0.56
N VAL A 60 0.04 -13.73 -1.02
CA VAL A 60 -1.34 -13.97 -0.57
C VAL A 60 -1.39 -14.28 0.92
N ARG A 61 -0.45 -15.09 1.44
CA ARG A 61 -0.35 -15.39 2.88
C ARG A 61 -0.08 -14.12 3.68
N SER A 62 0.84 -13.27 3.25
CA SER A 62 1.15 -12.00 3.88
C SER A 62 -0.06 -11.07 3.92
N LEU A 63 -0.76 -10.90 2.79
CA LEU A 63 -1.99 -10.11 2.73
C LEU A 63 -3.07 -10.65 3.68
N ARG A 64 -3.30 -11.97 3.67
CA ARG A 64 -4.28 -12.60 4.55
C ARG A 64 -3.93 -12.41 6.03
N SER A 65 -2.64 -12.56 6.39
CA SER A 65 -2.15 -12.28 7.74
C SER A 65 -2.45 -10.84 8.15
N GLY A 66 -2.06 -9.86 7.32
CA GLY A 66 -2.33 -8.44 7.59
C GLY A 66 -3.81 -8.14 7.73
N MET A 67 -4.65 -8.67 6.84
CA MET A 67 -6.11 -8.46 6.90
C MET A 67 -6.74 -9.07 8.15
N ASN A 68 -6.27 -10.24 8.60
CA ASN A 68 -6.81 -10.89 9.79
C ASN A 68 -6.35 -10.20 11.08
N ASN A 69 -5.13 -9.66 11.10
CA ASN A 69 -4.54 -9.08 12.30
C ASN A 69 -4.84 -7.59 12.47
N ALA A 70 -5.16 -6.88 11.38
CA ALA A 70 -5.37 -5.43 11.45
C ALA A 70 -6.46 -4.99 12.44
N PRO A 71 -7.63 -5.63 12.54
CA PRO A 71 -8.61 -5.32 13.58
C PRO A 71 -8.06 -5.52 14.99
N GLY A 72 -7.38 -6.65 15.25
CA GLY A 72 -6.83 -6.97 16.56
C GLY A 72 -5.72 -6.02 17.04
N VAL A 73 -5.05 -5.31 16.14
CA VAL A 73 -4.10 -4.25 16.51
C VAL A 73 -4.85 -3.04 17.08
N VAL A 74 -6.00 -2.70 16.52
CA VAL A 74 -6.87 -1.62 17.05
C VAL A 74 -7.43 -2.01 18.42
N GLU A 75 -7.98 -3.22 18.54
CA GLU A 75 -8.54 -3.73 19.80
C GLU A 75 -7.51 -3.68 20.91
N ARG A 76 -6.33 -4.21 20.68
CA ARG A 76 -5.24 -4.21 21.66
C ARG A 76 -4.84 -2.80 22.07
N TYR A 77 -4.73 -1.86 21.13
CA TYR A 77 -4.42 -0.47 21.46
C TYR A 77 -5.49 0.13 22.39
N GLU A 78 -6.76 -0.10 22.10
CA GLU A 78 -7.86 0.40 22.93
C GLU A 78 -7.89 -0.24 24.32
N GLU A 79 -7.63 -1.55 24.40
CA GLU A 79 -7.55 -2.27 25.67
C GLU A 79 -6.37 -1.79 26.53
N GLU A 80 -5.19 -1.62 25.93
CA GLU A 80 -3.98 -1.21 26.65
C GLU A 80 -4.02 0.25 27.11
N THR A 81 -4.67 1.12 26.34
CA THR A 81 -4.70 2.57 26.65
C THR A 81 -5.96 3.05 27.33
N GLY A 82 -7.05 2.28 27.25
CA GLY A 82 -8.39 2.72 27.66
C GLY A 82 -8.97 3.80 26.75
N CYS A 83 -8.32 4.13 25.64
CA CYS A 83 -8.78 5.12 24.68
C CYS A 83 -9.72 4.51 23.64
N SER A 84 -10.68 5.29 23.15
CA SER A 84 -11.57 4.90 22.05
C SER A 84 -11.64 6.02 21.02
N PRO A 85 -10.56 6.26 20.26
CA PRO A 85 -10.49 7.35 19.29
C PRO A 85 -11.24 7.03 18.00
N ARG A 86 -11.39 8.03 17.15
CA ARG A 86 -11.71 7.81 15.73
C ARG A 86 -10.43 7.58 14.92
N TYR A 87 -10.51 6.78 13.89
CA TYR A 87 -9.37 6.33 13.10
C TYR A 87 -9.43 6.80 11.65
N ILE A 88 -8.28 7.21 11.14
CA ILE A 88 -8.04 7.36 9.71
C ILE A 88 -7.13 6.19 9.32
N THR A 89 -7.59 5.34 8.40
CA THR A 89 -6.76 4.27 7.87
C THR A 89 -5.82 4.82 6.79
N ALA A 90 -4.58 4.33 6.77
CA ALA A 90 -3.62 4.70 5.73
C ALA A 90 -2.96 3.44 5.18
N GLY A 91 -2.82 3.38 3.85
CA GLY A 91 -2.18 2.26 3.17
C GLY A 91 -1.37 2.70 1.97
N TYR A 92 -0.18 2.12 1.82
CA TYR A 92 0.69 2.31 0.67
C TYR A 92 0.90 0.97 -0.05
N SER A 93 0.89 0.98 -1.38
CA SER A 93 1.11 -0.21 -2.20
C SER A 93 0.09 -1.33 -1.91
N GLN A 94 0.49 -2.42 -1.29
CA GLN A 94 -0.42 -3.48 -0.85
C GLN A 94 -1.21 -3.11 0.43
N GLY A 95 -0.80 -2.06 1.15
CA GLY A 95 -1.46 -1.59 2.36
C GLY A 95 -2.96 -1.28 2.22
N PRO A 96 -3.43 -0.66 1.13
CA PRO A 96 -4.86 -0.48 0.86
C PRO A 96 -5.69 -1.77 0.90
N ILE A 97 -5.13 -2.90 0.44
CA ILE A 97 -5.81 -4.21 0.50
C ILE A 97 -6.04 -4.62 1.94
N ILE A 98 -5.03 -4.46 2.79
CA ILE A 98 -5.07 -4.79 4.21
C ILE A 98 -6.00 -3.84 4.96
N ALA A 99 -5.91 -2.54 4.66
CA ALA A 99 -6.73 -1.49 5.27
C ALA A 99 -8.23 -1.76 5.12
N THR A 100 -8.67 -2.43 4.03
CA THR A 100 -10.10 -2.77 3.86
C THR A 100 -10.69 -3.57 5.03
N SER A 101 -9.88 -4.41 5.68
CA SER A 101 -10.31 -5.20 6.84
C SER A 101 -10.48 -4.32 8.09
N ALA A 102 -9.47 -3.50 8.39
CA ALA A 102 -9.55 -2.53 9.48
C ALA A 102 -10.70 -1.52 9.28
N GLU A 103 -10.90 -1.05 8.04
CA GLU A 103 -12.00 -0.12 7.73
C GLU A 103 -13.37 -0.72 8.02
N ARG A 104 -13.61 -1.97 7.60
CA ARG A 104 -14.90 -2.62 7.88
C ARG A 104 -15.13 -2.80 9.37
N TYR A 105 -14.08 -3.18 10.11
CA TYR A 105 -14.13 -3.30 11.57
C TYR A 105 -14.44 -1.95 12.22
N LEU A 106 -13.68 -0.90 11.88
CA LEU A 106 -13.87 0.45 12.43
C LEU A 106 -15.22 1.06 12.03
N ALA A 107 -15.67 0.85 10.79
CA ALA A 107 -16.98 1.30 10.34
C ALA A 107 -18.12 0.61 11.09
N SER A 108 -18.00 -0.68 11.42
CA SER A 108 -19.00 -1.40 12.21
C SER A 108 -19.13 -0.87 13.65
N GLN A 109 -18.14 -0.11 14.13
CA GLN A 109 -18.09 0.50 15.45
C GLN A 109 -18.24 2.03 15.41
N ASP A 110 -18.58 2.58 14.24
CA ASP A 110 -18.70 4.03 14.03
C ASP A 110 -17.43 4.83 14.37
N LYS A 111 -16.26 4.18 14.24
CA LYS A 111 -14.94 4.76 14.54
C LYS A 111 -14.12 5.15 13.32
N LEU A 112 -14.59 4.83 12.10
CA LEU A 112 -13.86 5.16 10.88
C LEU A 112 -14.10 6.62 10.47
N ALA A 113 -13.05 7.44 10.51
CA ALA A 113 -13.11 8.86 10.18
C ALA A 113 -12.65 9.19 8.75
N GLY A 114 -11.84 8.32 8.14
CA GLY A 114 -11.33 8.52 6.78
C GLY A 114 -10.40 7.41 6.33
N ALA A 115 -10.03 7.43 5.05
CA ALA A 115 -9.10 6.47 4.47
C ALA A 115 -8.16 7.14 3.46
N ILE A 116 -6.88 6.81 3.52
CA ILE A 116 -5.82 7.34 2.65
C ILE A 116 -5.14 6.17 1.95
N TYR A 117 -5.18 6.15 0.64
CA TYR A 117 -4.53 5.16 -0.19
C TYR A 117 -3.47 5.80 -1.07
N LEU A 118 -2.26 5.27 -1.04
CA LEU A 118 -1.14 5.69 -1.84
C LEU A 118 -0.71 4.52 -2.74
N GLY A 119 -0.69 4.72 -4.05
CA GLY A 119 -0.35 3.65 -4.98
C GLY A 119 -1.28 2.44 -4.89
N ASN A 120 -2.57 2.66 -4.82
CA ASN A 120 -3.58 1.64 -4.54
C ASN A 120 -3.78 0.67 -5.72
N PRO A 121 -3.44 -0.63 -5.59
CA PRO A 121 -3.66 -1.61 -6.65
C PRO A 121 -5.14 -1.91 -6.91
N LEU A 122 -6.03 -1.60 -5.96
CA LEU A 122 -7.49 -1.79 -6.10
C LEU A 122 -8.19 -0.62 -6.79
N ARG A 123 -7.45 0.47 -7.09
CA ARG A 123 -7.99 1.67 -7.75
C ARG A 123 -8.69 1.31 -9.05
N ARG A 124 -9.82 1.95 -9.32
CA ARG A 124 -10.58 1.74 -10.54
C ARG A 124 -11.01 3.09 -11.15
N PRO A 125 -10.80 3.28 -12.46
CA PRO A 125 -10.03 2.39 -13.35
C PRO A 125 -8.52 2.47 -13.08
N GLY A 126 -7.75 1.52 -13.55
CA GLY A 126 -6.30 1.62 -13.71
C GLY A 126 -5.43 0.82 -12.76
N GLY A 127 -5.87 0.50 -11.54
CA GLY A 127 -5.05 -0.28 -10.61
C GLY A 127 -4.74 -1.70 -11.10
N MET A 128 -3.64 -2.29 -10.67
CA MET A 128 -3.19 -3.64 -11.05
C MET A 128 -4.26 -4.71 -10.83
N ALA A 129 -5.08 -4.59 -9.79
CA ALA A 129 -6.21 -5.47 -9.54
C ALA A 129 -7.48 -5.10 -10.33
N GLY A 130 -7.42 -4.06 -11.17
CA GLY A 130 -8.53 -3.63 -12.01
C GLY A 130 -9.17 -4.72 -12.87
N PRO A 131 -8.38 -5.62 -13.51
CA PRO A 131 -8.91 -6.74 -14.29
C PRO A 131 -9.62 -7.80 -13.44
N ILE A 132 -9.36 -7.87 -12.13
CA ILE A 132 -9.97 -8.87 -11.24
C ILE A 132 -11.42 -8.47 -10.95
N PRO A 133 -12.39 -9.39 -11.10
CA PRO A 133 -13.79 -9.10 -10.75
C PRO A 133 -13.93 -8.58 -9.32
N ARG A 134 -14.79 -7.57 -9.13
CA ARG A 134 -14.97 -6.93 -7.81
C ARG A 134 -15.31 -7.92 -6.69
N ILE A 135 -16.06 -8.96 -6.99
CA ILE A 135 -16.45 -9.98 -6.01
C ILE A 135 -15.25 -10.79 -5.46
N LEU A 136 -14.11 -10.80 -6.18
CA LEU A 136 -12.92 -11.54 -5.79
C LEU A 136 -11.86 -10.67 -5.10
N VAL A 137 -12.10 -9.37 -4.97
CA VAL A 137 -11.17 -8.45 -4.28
C VAL A 137 -11.80 -7.92 -2.99
N PRO A 138 -10.97 -7.61 -1.97
CA PRO A 138 -11.47 -6.99 -0.76
C PRO A 138 -12.16 -5.66 -1.05
N HIS A 139 -13.23 -5.38 -0.31
CA HIS A 139 -14.00 -4.15 -0.45
C HIS A 139 -13.72 -3.24 0.74
N SER A 140 -13.48 -1.97 0.44
CA SER A 140 -13.42 -0.92 1.45
C SER A 140 -14.79 -0.67 2.08
N ALA A 141 -14.79 -0.17 3.31
CA ALA A 141 -16.02 0.32 3.94
C ALA A 141 -16.62 1.49 3.14
N ALA A 142 -17.89 1.72 3.29
CA ALA A 142 -18.54 2.91 2.73
C ALA A 142 -18.06 4.14 3.51
N LEU A 143 -17.50 5.10 2.80
CA LEU A 143 -17.12 6.41 3.30
C LEU A 143 -17.62 7.49 2.35
N PRO A 144 -17.97 8.68 2.85
CA PRO A 144 -18.20 9.86 2.00
C PRO A 144 -16.97 10.12 1.11
N ALA A 145 -17.21 10.66 -0.09
CA ALA A 145 -16.15 10.88 -1.06
C ALA A 145 -15.06 11.85 -0.56
N ASP A 146 -15.44 12.81 0.26
CA ASP A 146 -14.54 13.78 0.91
C ASP A 146 -13.75 13.19 2.10
N ARG A 147 -14.05 11.97 2.52
CA ARG A 147 -13.35 11.22 3.57
C ARG A 147 -12.46 10.10 3.02
N ARG A 148 -12.26 10.05 1.71
CA ARG A 148 -11.38 9.07 1.06
C ARG A 148 -10.42 9.76 0.12
N ILE A 149 -9.13 9.48 0.28
CA ILE A 149 -8.06 9.88 -0.63
C ILE A 149 -7.54 8.62 -1.31
N ASP A 150 -7.56 8.58 -2.63
CA ASP A 150 -6.92 7.54 -3.45
C ASP A 150 -5.89 8.22 -4.36
N TYR A 151 -4.70 8.45 -3.80
CA TYR A 151 -3.63 9.20 -4.43
C TYR A 151 -2.75 8.28 -5.27
N CYS A 152 -2.67 8.56 -6.55
CA CYS A 152 -1.86 7.84 -7.52
C CYS A 152 -0.95 8.82 -8.24
N LEU A 153 0.37 8.70 -8.04
CA LEU A 153 1.36 9.49 -8.76
C LEU A 153 1.35 9.13 -10.25
N ALA A 154 1.54 10.14 -11.10
CA ALA A 154 1.68 9.94 -12.53
C ALA A 154 2.86 8.99 -12.81
N GLY A 155 2.64 7.96 -13.64
CA GLY A 155 3.64 6.93 -13.94
C GLY A 155 3.71 5.77 -12.94
N ASP A 156 2.96 5.80 -11.84
CA ASP A 156 2.89 4.67 -10.93
C ASP A 156 2.03 3.53 -11.51
N PHE A 157 2.69 2.47 -11.95
CA PHE A 157 2.06 1.31 -12.59
C PHE A 157 1.17 0.48 -11.65
N VAL A 158 1.31 0.61 -10.32
CA VAL A 158 0.51 -0.15 -9.35
C VAL A 158 -0.93 0.36 -9.31
N CYS A 159 -1.12 1.67 -9.32
CA CYS A 159 -2.43 2.31 -9.30
C CYS A 159 -2.92 2.81 -10.67
N ASP A 160 -2.04 2.82 -11.68
CA ASP A 160 -2.37 3.13 -13.08
C ASP A 160 -1.62 2.20 -14.03
N LEU A 161 -2.12 0.95 -14.12
CA LEU A 161 -1.53 -0.10 -14.94
C LEU A 161 -1.88 0.11 -16.42
N ASN A 162 -0.93 0.60 -17.17
CA ASN A 162 -0.96 0.66 -18.63
C ASN A 162 0.42 0.29 -19.21
N LEU A 163 0.48 0.05 -20.51
CA LEU A 163 1.72 -0.42 -21.16
C LEU A 163 2.88 0.57 -21.01
N ARG A 164 2.62 1.86 -21.01
CA ARG A 164 3.62 2.91 -20.83
C ARG A 164 4.19 2.86 -19.43
N ASN A 165 3.34 2.92 -18.41
CA ASN A 165 3.75 2.91 -17.01
C ASN A 165 4.46 1.60 -16.62
N ALA A 166 4.03 0.46 -17.18
CA ALA A 166 4.73 -0.81 -16.98
C ALA A 166 6.15 -0.82 -17.57
N LYS A 167 6.34 -0.27 -18.77
CA LYS A 167 7.68 -0.11 -19.39
C LYS A 167 8.56 0.84 -18.58
N ASP A 168 8.01 1.98 -18.16
CA ASP A 168 8.73 2.96 -17.35
C ASP A 168 9.13 2.38 -15.99
N ALA A 169 8.26 1.60 -15.35
CA ALA A 169 8.57 0.93 -14.10
C ALA A 169 9.74 -0.04 -14.21
N LEU A 170 9.81 -0.80 -15.31
CA LEU A 170 10.96 -1.68 -15.59
C LEU A 170 12.26 -0.88 -15.81
N ALA A 171 12.19 0.24 -16.54
CA ALA A 171 13.34 1.08 -16.83
C ALA A 171 13.85 1.84 -15.59
N THR A 172 12.95 2.29 -14.73
CA THR A 172 13.24 3.14 -13.55
C THR A 172 13.24 2.36 -12.22
N LYS A 173 13.12 1.03 -12.25
CA LYS A 173 12.95 0.18 -11.06
C LYS A 173 11.78 0.64 -10.17
N ALA A 174 10.67 0.96 -10.81
CA ALA A 174 9.45 1.44 -10.15
C ALA A 174 9.64 2.75 -9.33
N ALA A 175 10.51 3.64 -9.77
CA ALA A 175 10.84 4.87 -9.05
C ALA A 175 9.60 5.72 -8.73
N HIS A 176 8.62 5.81 -9.65
CA HIS A 176 7.38 6.55 -9.41
C HIS A 176 6.58 5.97 -8.25
N HIS A 177 6.49 4.63 -8.17
CA HIS A 177 5.81 3.97 -7.05
C HIS A 177 6.47 4.27 -5.71
N ALA A 178 7.79 4.44 -5.66
CA ALA A 178 8.56 4.71 -4.45
C ALA A 178 8.65 6.20 -4.06
N SER A 179 7.99 7.12 -4.79
CA SER A 179 8.26 8.57 -4.67
C SER A 179 7.16 9.36 -3.95
N TYR A 180 6.17 8.70 -3.36
CA TYR A 180 5.13 9.38 -2.57
C TYR A 180 5.72 10.19 -1.42
N PHE A 181 5.39 11.49 -1.35
CA PHE A 181 5.88 12.45 -0.35
C PHE A 181 7.41 12.52 -0.22
N ARG A 182 8.13 12.05 -1.23
CA ARG A 182 9.58 12.26 -1.35
C ARG A 182 9.87 13.49 -2.20
N ASP A 183 11.16 13.81 -2.30
CA ASP A 183 11.62 14.89 -3.17
C ASP A 183 11.05 14.75 -4.58
N SER A 184 10.23 15.69 -4.97
CA SER A 184 9.55 15.79 -6.27
C SER A 184 10.52 16.07 -7.42
N LYS A 185 11.82 16.31 -7.10
CA LYS A 185 12.85 16.75 -8.06
C LYS A 185 12.43 18.03 -8.83
N GLY A 186 11.64 18.88 -8.19
CA GLY A 186 11.14 20.12 -8.76
C GLY A 186 9.92 19.96 -9.67
N ASP A 187 9.24 18.80 -9.63
CA ASP A 187 7.94 18.65 -10.30
C ASP A 187 6.84 19.36 -9.48
N ALA A 188 6.50 20.57 -9.91
CA ALA A 188 5.53 21.41 -9.22
C ALA A 188 4.13 20.78 -9.13
N ALA A 189 3.74 19.92 -10.07
CA ALA A 189 2.45 19.22 -10.03
C ALA A 189 2.43 18.17 -8.93
N VAL A 190 3.51 17.42 -8.75
CA VAL A 190 3.68 16.45 -7.66
C VAL A 190 3.70 17.16 -6.30
N GLU A 191 4.40 18.29 -6.20
CA GLU A 191 4.42 19.09 -4.97
C GLU A 191 3.04 19.59 -4.59
N GLN A 192 2.29 20.12 -5.55
CA GLN A 192 0.92 20.59 -5.33
C GLN A 192 -0.01 19.45 -4.90
N ASP A 193 0.08 18.29 -5.52
CA ASP A 193 -0.71 17.12 -5.14
C ASP A 193 -0.36 16.60 -3.75
N ASN A 194 0.93 16.54 -3.41
CA ASN A 194 1.39 16.17 -2.07
C ASN A 194 0.85 17.15 -1.01
N ALA A 195 0.93 18.46 -1.27
CA ALA A 195 0.41 19.49 -0.37
C ALA A 195 -1.10 19.35 -0.19
N ARG A 196 -1.86 19.18 -1.28
CA ARG A 196 -3.32 19.00 -1.25
C ARG A 196 -3.71 17.77 -0.39
N VAL A 197 -3.02 16.65 -0.54
CA VAL A 197 -3.27 15.45 0.28
C VAL A 197 -2.97 15.73 1.74
N ALA A 198 -1.83 16.34 2.05
CA ALA A 198 -1.43 16.67 3.41
C ALA A 198 -2.43 17.62 4.09
N ASP A 199 -2.86 18.69 3.39
CA ASP A 199 -3.83 19.68 3.89
C ASP A 199 -5.21 19.04 4.16
N THR A 200 -5.64 18.14 3.27
CA THR A 200 -6.91 17.42 3.43
C THR A 200 -6.87 16.56 4.70
N VAL A 201 -5.79 15.81 4.91
CA VAL A 201 -5.60 14.97 6.11
C VAL A 201 -5.52 15.83 7.36
N ALA A 202 -4.78 16.94 7.33
CA ALA A 202 -4.72 17.89 8.44
C ALA A 202 -6.10 18.47 8.77
N GLY A 203 -6.92 18.74 7.75
CA GLY A 203 -8.30 19.15 7.92
C GLY A 203 -9.14 18.09 8.64
N TRP A 204 -8.99 16.82 8.30
CA TRP A 204 -9.71 15.74 9.00
C TRP A 204 -9.29 15.59 10.46
N LEU A 205 -7.98 15.70 10.75
CA LEU A 205 -7.44 15.61 12.11
C LEU A 205 -7.87 16.78 13.00
N ASN A 206 -8.11 17.95 12.40
CA ASN A 206 -8.52 19.15 13.12
C ASN A 206 -10.06 19.34 13.14
N SER A 207 -10.81 18.52 12.40
CA SER A 207 -12.28 18.58 12.46
C SER A 207 -12.74 18.09 13.82
N PRO A 208 -13.62 18.82 14.53
CA PRO A 208 -14.22 18.31 15.74
C PRO A 208 -14.88 16.98 15.41
N ALA A 209 -14.65 15.98 16.26
CA ALA A 209 -15.36 14.71 16.16
C ALA A 209 -16.86 15.01 16.22
N GLY A 210 -17.55 14.86 15.09
CA GLY A 210 -19.01 14.98 15.02
C GLY A 210 -19.66 13.78 15.71
#